data_84fd059d5c291503d67df5f4769d580c
#
_entry.id   84fd059d5c291503d67df5f4769d580c
#
_cell.length_a   1.000
_cell.length_b   1.000
_cell.length_c   1.000
_cell.angle_alpha   90.00
_cell.angle_beta   90.00
_cell.angle_gamma   90.00
#
_symmetry.space_group_name_H-M   'P 1'
#
loop_
_entity.id
_entity.type
_entity.pdbx_description
1 polymer ?
#
loop_
_entity_poly.entity_id
_entity_poly.type
_entity_poly.pdbx_seq_one_letter_code
_entity_poly.pdbx_strand_id
1 'polypeptide(L)'
;MNIGIIIQARMGSTRLPGKILKKFDGEKTLLETLLENLHKVSGVKVIVATSVNVNNDQLENFLLEKGELVYRGSESDVLDRFIQAAEINHIDGIVRICSDNPFLDWHGVSQLVEKAKASDADYIGFRINDKPSILTHFGFWGEFVTLSALKRVASTTPVDSPAHEHVTWHIYNHPDEYKCEWIMCPEFLQGRDDIRLTIDTPEDLVNAQKVYADLKGKDSNFTLKDVVSYLDAHAEIKQSMLNSISQNKK
;
A
#
# COMPACT_ATOMS: atom_id res chain seq x y z
N MET A 1 18.74 -5.88 11.35
CA MET A 1 17.40 -6.22 10.82
C MET A 1 17.43 -6.03 9.31
N ASN A 2 17.09 -7.07 8.57
CA ASN A 2 16.95 -7.01 7.10
C ASN A 2 15.52 -6.58 6.75
N ILE A 3 15.36 -5.40 6.15
CA ILE A 3 14.05 -4.83 5.80
C ILE A 3 13.78 -5.05 4.32
N GLY A 4 12.55 -5.48 3.99
CA GLY A 4 12.07 -5.58 2.63
C GLY A 4 10.68 -4.98 2.45
N ILE A 5 10.34 -4.59 1.24
CA ILE A 5 9.01 -4.12 0.85
C ILE A 5 8.26 -5.32 0.28
N ILE A 6 7.07 -5.59 0.80
CA ILE A 6 6.18 -6.62 0.27
C ILE A 6 4.88 -5.95 -0.20
N ILE A 7 4.61 -6.06 -1.49
CA ILE A 7 3.42 -5.50 -2.13
C ILE A 7 2.35 -6.58 -2.18
N GLN A 8 1.20 -6.32 -1.55
CA GLN A 8 0.02 -7.17 -1.67
C GLN A 8 -0.67 -6.90 -3.01
N ALA A 9 -0.66 -7.88 -3.91
CA ALA A 9 -1.25 -7.73 -5.24
C ALA A 9 -2.06 -8.98 -5.66
N ARG A 10 -3.23 -8.77 -6.28
CA ARG A 10 -4.05 -9.85 -6.86
C ARG A 10 -4.89 -9.34 -8.03
N MET A 11 -5.20 -10.22 -8.97
CA MET A 11 -6.07 -9.93 -10.11
C MET A 11 -7.57 -9.91 -9.74
N GLY A 12 -7.93 -10.57 -8.64
CA GLY A 12 -9.31 -10.82 -8.20
C GLY A 12 -10.00 -9.65 -7.50
N SER A 13 -9.86 -8.41 -8.02
CA SER A 13 -10.67 -7.28 -7.53
C SER A 13 -12.11 -7.41 -8.03
N THR A 14 -13.09 -7.39 -7.13
CA THR A 14 -14.51 -7.55 -7.49
C THR A 14 -15.09 -6.32 -8.22
N ARG A 15 -14.72 -5.10 -7.80
CA ARG A 15 -15.23 -3.85 -8.36
C ARG A 15 -14.48 -3.39 -9.62
N LEU A 16 -13.21 -3.76 -9.76
CA LEU A 16 -12.36 -3.43 -10.90
C LEU A 16 -11.39 -4.59 -11.18
N PRO A 17 -11.86 -5.66 -11.86
CA PRO A 17 -11.03 -6.84 -12.14
C PRO A 17 -9.75 -6.47 -12.91
N GLY A 18 -8.63 -7.05 -12.49
CA GLY A 18 -7.33 -6.81 -13.10
C GLY A 18 -6.79 -5.39 -12.97
N LYS A 19 -7.30 -4.59 -12.00
CA LYS A 19 -6.98 -3.17 -11.84
C LYS A 19 -5.48 -2.86 -11.88
N ILE A 20 -4.67 -3.72 -11.30
CA ILE A 20 -3.23 -3.51 -11.17
C ILE A 20 -2.46 -3.59 -12.50
N LEU A 21 -3.00 -4.30 -13.50
CA LEU A 21 -2.45 -4.38 -14.86
C LEU A 21 -3.14 -3.43 -15.85
N LYS A 22 -4.08 -2.60 -15.40
CA LYS A 22 -4.66 -1.56 -16.27
C LYS A 22 -3.65 -0.43 -16.49
N LYS A 23 -3.65 0.13 -17.70
CA LYS A 23 -2.86 1.33 -18.02
C LYS A 23 -3.20 2.45 -17.03
N PHE A 24 -2.17 3.13 -16.55
CA PHE A 24 -2.32 4.22 -15.58
C PHE A 24 -1.54 5.48 -16.01
N ASP A 25 -0.26 5.35 -16.28
CA ASP A 25 0.62 6.43 -16.71
C ASP A 25 1.07 6.19 -18.17
N GLY A 26 0.32 6.68 -19.12
CA GLY A 26 0.52 6.38 -20.54
C GLY A 26 0.36 4.88 -20.81
N GLU A 27 1.43 4.24 -21.29
CA GLU A 27 1.43 2.79 -21.53
C GLU A 27 1.72 1.95 -20.29
N LYS A 28 2.22 2.57 -19.19
CA LYS A 28 2.54 1.87 -17.97
C LYS A 28 1.29 1.47 -17.21
N THR A 29 1.33 0.30 -16.62
CA THR A 29 0.28 -0.18 -15.73
C THR A 29 0.32 0.51 -14.37
N LEU A 30 -0.78 0.38 -13.61
CA LEU A 30 -0.83 0.85 -12.22
C LEU A 30 0.31 0.25 -11.38
N LEU A 31 0.56 -1.06 -11.53
CA LEU A 31 1.61 -1.75 -10.79
C LEU A 31 3.02 -1.28 -11.20
N GLU A 32 3.29 -1.06 -12.50
CA GLU A 32 4.57 -0.51 -12.95
C GLU A 32 4.84 0.87 -12.36
N THR A 33 3.83 1.74 -12.34
CA THR A 33 3.96 3.08 -11.74
C THR A 33 4.29 3.00 -10.25
N LEU A 34 3.68 2.06 -9.52
CA LEU A 34 3.97 1.80 -8.11
C LEU A 34 5.40 1.26 -7.92
N LEU A 35 5.80 0.25 -8.71
CA LEU A 35 7.12 -0.38 -8.63
C LEU A 35 8.23 0.62 -8.91
N GLU A 36 8.09 1.48 -9.93
CA GLU A 36 9.06 2.55 -10.22
C GLU A 36 9.29 3.49 -9.04
N ASN A 37 8.25 3.82 -8.28
CA ASN A 37 8.39 4.63 -7.08
C ASN A 37 9.08 3.84 -5.95
N LEU A 38 8.75 2.58 -5.77
CA LEU A 38 9.35 1.76 -4.73
C LEU A 38 10.81 1.42 -4.99
N HIS A 39 11.23 1.27 -6.24
CA HIS A 39 12.65 1.06 -6.61
C HIS A 39 13.54 2.29 -6.33
N LYS A 40 12.97 3.46 -6.05
CA LYS A 40 13.72 4.63 -5.54
C LYS A 40 14.13 4.48 -4.07
N VAL A 41 13.49 3.58 -3.32
CA VAL A 41 13.81 3.31 -1.91
C VAL A 41 15.06 2.43 -1.85
N SER A 42 16.18 3.00 -1.42
CA SER A 42 17.47 2.32 -1.44
C SER A 42 17.61 1.29 -0.31
N GLY A 43 18.40 0.23 -0.59
CA GLY A 43 18.82 -0.74 0.43
C GLY A 43 17.74 -1.71 0.90
N VAL A 44 16.66 -1.86 0.15
CA VAL A 44 15.57 -2.80 0.43
C VAL A 44 15.24 -3.64 -0.80
N LYS A 45 14.83 -4.90 -0.59
CA LYS A 45 14.23 -5.72 -1.66
C LYS A 45 12.76 -5.34 -1.83
N VAL A 46 12.27 -5.33 -3.07
CA VAL A 46 10.85 -5.17 -3.40
C VAL A 46 10.33 -6.51 -3.91
N ILE A 47 9.27 -7.03 -3.31
CA ILE A 47 8.66 -8.33 -3.62
C ILE A 47 7.17 -8.14 -3.82
N VAL A 48 6.62 -8.67 -4.90
CA VAL A 48 5.17 -8.72 -5.10
C VAL A 48 4.63 -10.05 -4.59
N ALA A 49 3.82 -10.01 -3.54
CA ALA A 49 3.19 -11.19 -2.96
C ALA A 49 1.77 -11.36 -3.50
N THR A 50 1.57 -12.40 -4.32
CA THR A 50 0.27 -12.77 -4.90
C THR A 50 -0.17 -14.16 -4.44
N SER A 51 -1.36 -14.59 -4.85
CA SER A 51 -1.85 -15.91 -4.46
C SER A 51 -1.55 -16.98 -5.52
N VAL A 52 -1.66 -18.24 -5.10
CA VAL A 52 -1.52 -19.41 -5.99
C VAL A 52 -2.72 -19.61 -6.91
N ASN A 53 -3.76 -18.81 -6.82
CA ASN A 53 -4.92 -18.89 -7.71
C ASN A 53 -4.50 -18.63 -9.15
N VAL A 54 -4.97 -19.46 -10.09
CA VAL A 54 -4.67 -19.40 -11.54
C VAL A 54 -4.99 -18.03 -12.17
N ASN A 55 -5.93 -17.27 -11.58
CA ASN A 55 -6.22 -15.91 -12.04
C ASN A 55 -5.02 -14.97 -11.92
N ASN A 56 -4.02 -15.30 -11.08
CA ASN A 56 -2.80 -14.53 -10.89
C ASN A 56 -1.62 -14.99 -11.77
N ASP A 57 -1.80 -15.99 -12.64
CA ASP A 57 -0.74 -16.46 -13.55
C ASP A 57 -0.33 -15.35 -14.52
N GLN A 58 -1.29 -14.58 -15.00
CA GLN A 58 -1.00 -13.39 -15.84
C GLN A 58 -0.15 -12.35 -15.09
N LEU A 59 -0.44 -12.12 -13.81
CA LEU A 59 0.33 -11.20 -12.98
C LEU A 59 1.75 -11.72 -12.76
N GLU A 60 1.91 -13.00 -12.43
CA GLU A 60 3.23 -13.60 -12.25
C GLU A 60 4.08 -13.50 -13.53
N ASN A 61 3.53 -13.91 -14.67
CA ASN A 61 4.23 -13.83 -15.97
C ASN A 61 4.66 -12.39 -16.26
N PHE A 62 3.76 -11.42 -16.07
CA PHE A 62 4.06 -10.01 -16.24
C PHE A 62 5.22 -9.54 -15.37
N LEU A 63 5.24 -9.92 -14.10
CA LEU A 63 6.31 -9.55 -13.15
C LEU A 63 7.65 -10.21 -13.51
N LEU A 64 7.65 -11.49 -13.89
CA LEU A 64 8.84 -12.22 -14.29
C LEU A 64 9.45 -11.63 -15.57
N GLU A 65 8.63 -11.27 -16.57
CA GLU A 65 9.09 -10.57 -17.78
C GLU A 65 9.74 -9.22 -17.50
N LYS A 66 9.34 -8.55 -16.41
CA LYS A 66 9.94 -7.28 -15.94
C LYS A 66 11.15 -7.49 -15.01
N GLY A 67 11.48 -8.74 -14.66
CA GLY A 67 12.58 -9.05 -13.75
C GLY A 67 12.28 -8.75 -12.27
N GLU A 68 10.98 -8.66 -11.92
CA GLU A 68 10.55 -8.38 -10.55
C GLU A 68 10.53 -9.65 -9.70
N LEU A 69 10.76 -9.50 -8.39
CA LEU A 69 10.64 -10.59 -7.44
C LEU A 69 9.16 -10.85 -7.13
N VAL A 70 8.74 -12.08 -7.33
CA VAL A 70 7.36 -12.50 -7.06
C VAL A 70 7.35 -13.68 -6.08
N TYR A 71 6.39 -13.67 -5.16
CA TYR A 71 6.06 -14.78 -4.29
C TYR A 71 4.59 -15.14 -4.44
N ARG A 72 4.30 -16.45 -4.56
CA ARG A 72 2.92 -16.95 -4.58
C ARG A 72 2.63 -17.77 -3.34
N GLY A 73 1.54 -17.44 -2.64
CA GLY A 73 1.14 -18.11 -1.40
C GLY A 73 -0.37 -18.27 -1.27
N SER A 74 -0.87 -18.46 -0.06
CA SER A 74 -2.29 -18.66 0.22
C SER A 74 -3.16 -17.56 -0.37
N GLU A 75 -4.32 -17.93 -0.94
CA GLU A 75 -5.35 -16.99 -1.40
C GLU A 75 -6.13 -16.39 -0.24
N SER A 76 -6.57 -17.24 0.70
CA SER A 76 -7.44 -16.86 1.81
C SER A 76 -6.68 -16.37 3.05
N ASP A 77 -5.42 -16.78 3.21
CA ASP A 77 -4.57 -16.37 4.33
C ASP A 77 -3.49 -15.43 3.85
N VAL A 78 -3.81 -14.11 3.88
CA VAL A 78 -2.89 -13.06 3.46
C VAL A 78 -1.76 -12.92 4.47
N LEU A 79 -2.04 -13.10 5.76
CA LEU A 79 -1.03 -13.04 6.83
C LEU A 79 0.06 -14.11 6.62
N ASP A 80 -0.33 -15.37 6.40
CA ASP A 80 0.62 -16.45 6.09
C ASP A 80 1.42 -16.12 4.82
N ARG A 81 0.77 -15.61 3.77
CA ARG A 81 1.45 -15.22 2.54
C ARG A 81 2.55 -14.18 2.77
N PHE A 82 2.33 -13.20 3.66
CA PHE A 82 3.36 -12.23 4.04
C PHE A 82 4.49 -12.85 4.84
N ILE A 83 4.17 -13.73 5.80
CA ILE A 83 5.15 -14.46 6.61
C ILE A 83 6.07 -15.29 5.70
N GLN A 84 5.49 -16.12 4.84
CA GLN A 84 6.25 -17.01 3.94
C GLN A 84 7.09 -16.20 2.92
N ALA A 85 6.53 -15.12 2.35
CA ALA A 85 7.28 -14.24 1.45
C ALA A 85 8.50 -13.62 2.16
N ALA A 86 8.35 -13.21 3.41
CA ALA A 86 9.44 -12.66 4.20
C ALA A 86 10.51 -13.70 4.55
N GLU A 87 10.10 -14.90 4.99
CA GLU A 87 11.02 -15.99 5.37
C GLU A 87 11.90 -16.44 4.20
N ILE A 88 11.29 -16.72 3.05
CA ILE A 88 12.01 -17.17 1.84
C ILE A 88 13.02 -16.11 1.37
N ASN A 89 12.73 -14.83 1.56
CA ASN A 89 13.59 -13.73 1.17
C ASN A 89 14.53 -13.24 2.28
N HIS A 90 14.53 -13.90 3.44
CA HIS A 90 15.35 -13.55 4.61
C HIS A 90 15.11 -12.14 5.12
N ILE A 91 13.83 -11.73 5.19
CA ILE A 91 13.37 -10.42 5.65
C ILE A 91 12.91 -10.52 7.09
N ASP A 92 13.44 -9.67 7.98
CA ASP A 92 13.06 -9.60 9.40
C ASP A 92 12.01 -8.51 9.65
N GLY A 93 12.03 -7.44 8.85
CA GLY A 93 11.13 -6.30 8.90
C GLY A 93 10.48 -6.04 7.55
N ILE A 94 9.18 -5.90 7.52
CA ILE A 94 8.36 -5.83 6.32
C ILE A 94 7.75 -4.43 6.21
N VAL A 95 7.97 -3.75 5.09
CA VAL A 95 7.14 -2.60 4.70
C VAL A 95 6.03 -3.12 3.81
N ARG A 96 4.81 -3.17 4.35
CA ARG A 96 3.61 -3.60 3.66
C ARG A 96 3.07 -2.49 2.77
N ILE A 97 2.85 -2.78 1.50
CA ILE A 97 2.27 -1.87 0.52
C ILE A 97 1.05 -2.51 -0.14
N CYS A 98 -0.02 -1.73 -0.33
CA CYS A 98 -1.16 -2.12 -1.15
C CYS A 98 -0.93 -1.71 -2.61
N SER A 99 -1.26 -2.58 -3.56
CA SER A 99 -0.98 -2.38 -4.99
C SER A 99 -1.93 -1.38 -5.70
N ASP A 100 -2.88 -0.81 -4.97
CA ASP A 100 -3.87 0.14 -5.48
C ASP A 100 -3.56 1.62 -5.15
N ASN A 101 -2.31 1.91 -4.82
CA ASN A 101 -1.84 3.21 -4.34
C ASN A 101 -0.88 3.90 -5.35
N PRO A 102 -1.37 4.47 -6.46
CA PRO A 102 -0.51 5.06 -7.49
C PRO A 102 0.23 6.34 -7.07
N PHE A 103 -0.27 7.01 -6.04
CA PHE A 103 0.35 8.22 -5.47
C PHE A 103 1.24 7.93 -4.27
N LEU A 104 1.75 6.69 -4.18
CA LEU A 104 2.64 6.32 -3.08
C LEU A 104 3.84 7.26 -3.01
N ASP A 105 4.04 7.84 -1.84
CA ASP A 105 5.18 8.71 -1.51
C ASP A 105 6.39 7.86 -1.13
N TRP A 106 7.30 7.64 -2.07
CA TRP A 106 8.52 6.88 -1.81
C TRP A 106 9.46 7.54 -0.78
N HIS A 107 9.38 8.86 -0.59
CA HIS A 107 10.12 9.56 0.47
C HIS A 107 9.58 9.17 1.84
N GLY A 108 8.25 9.13 2.00
CA GLY A 108 7.62 8.63 3.22
C GLY A 108 7.92 7.16 3.47
N VAL A 109 7.97 6.32 2.42
CA VAL A 109 8.41 4.91 2.56
C VAL A 109 9.87 4.83 3.00
N SER A 110 10.75 5.67 2.46
CA SER A 110 12.16 5.74 2.89
C SER A 110 12.28 6.17 4.36
N GLN A 111 11.50 7.17 4.77
CA GLN A 111 11.42 7.61 6.17
C GLN A 111 10.97 6.47 7.10
N LEU A 112 9.98 5.67 6.66
CA LEU A 112 9.48 4.51 7.39
C LEU A 112 10.58 3.46 7.58
N VAL A 113 11.34 3.15 6.52
CA VAL A 113 12.49 2.22 6.56
C VAL A 113 13.56 2.71 7.53
N GLU A 114 13.96 3.98 7.46
CA GLU A 114 14.99 4.54 8.35
C GLU A 114 14.52 4.56 9.82
N LYS A 115 13.27 4.92 10.07
CA LYS A 115 12.69 4.85 11.42
C LYS A 115 12.68 3.42 11.95
N ALA A 116 12.32 2.45 11.12
CA ALA A 116 12.30 1.04 11.50
C ALA A 116 13.70 0.49 11.83
N LYS A 117 14.75 0.93 11.12
CA LYS A 117 16.15 0.55 11.44
C LYS A 117 16.59 1.09 12.81
N ALA A 118 16.05 2.22 13.24
CA ALA A 118 16.40 2.91 14.48
C ALA A 118 15.47 2.56 15.67
N SER A 119 14.47 1.71 15.46
CA SER A 119 13.44 1.37 16.45
C SER A 119 13.43 -0.13 16.76
N ASP A 120 12.92 -0.47 17.94
CA ASP A 120 12.56 -1.82 18.36
C ASP A 120 11.03 -2.06 18.34
N ALA A 121 10.28 -1.20 17.65
CA ALA A 121 8.83 -1.32 17.50
C ALA A 121 8.44 -2.58 16.72
N ASP A 122 7.34 -3.19 17.11
CA ASP A 122 6.68 -4.25 16.35
C ASP A 122 6.00 -3.72 15.08
N TYR A 123 5.49 -2.50 15.16
CA TYR A 123 4.74 -1.83 14.10
C TYR A 123 5.06 -0.34 14.06
N ILE A 124 5.21 0.20 12.85
CA ILE A 124 5.30 1.65 12.63
C ILE A 124 4.38 2.01 11.47
N GLY A 125 3.47 2.97 11.69
CA GLY A 125 2.56 3.47 10.67
C GLY A 125 2.50 4.99 10.64
N PHE A 126 1.96 5.54 9.56
CA PHE A 126 1.58 6.96 9.53
C PHE A 126 0.24 7.16 10.22
N ARG A 127 0.11 8.27 10.93
CA ARG A 127 -1.10 8.63 11.68
C ARG A 127 -1.63 9.98 11.24
N ILE A 128 -2.92 10.02 10.96
CA ILE A 128 -3.66 11.22 10.56
C ILE A 128 -4.72 11.46 11.61
N ASN A 129 -4.64 12.59 12.31
CA ASN A 129 -5.42 12.78 13.53
C ASN A 129 -5.19 11.58 14.47
N ASP A 130 -6.24 10.86 14.84
CA ASP A 130 -6.15 9.68 15.70
C ASP A 130 -6.27 8.35 14.96
N LYS A 131 -6.19 8.34 13.61
CA LYS A 131 -6.37 7.14 12.79
C LYS A 131 -5.07 6.70 12.10
N PRO A 132 -4.78 5.40 12.05
CA PRO A 132 -3.77 4.85 11.12
C PRO A 132 -4.08 5.25 9.67
N SER A 133 -3.08 5.65 8.90
CA SER A 133 -3.26 6.09 7.51
C SER A 133 -3.84 5.01 6.61
N ILE A 134 -3.60 3.74 6.92
CA ILE A 134 -4.16 2.59 6.19
C ILE A 134 -5.71 2.55 6.23
N LEU A 135 -6.32 3.16 7.24
CA LEU A 135 -7.78 3.29 7.39
C LEU A 135 -8.35 4.50 6.64
N THR A 136 -7.52 5.24 5.93
CA THR A 136 -7.93 6.34 5.07
C THR A 136 -7.95 5.92 3.61
N HIS A 137 -8.43 6.80 2.73
CA HIS A 137 -8.42 6.58 1.29
C HIS A 137 -7.25 7.27 0.57
N PHE A 138 -6.22 7.73 1.29
CA PHE A 138 -5.09 8.47 0.70
C PHE A 138 -4.20 7.60 -0.18
N GLY A 139 -3.81 6.41 0.32
CA GLY A 139 -2.89 5.55 -0.40
C GLY A 139 -1.47 6.11 -0.57
N PHE A 140 -1.04 7.04 0.31
CA PHE A 140 0.27 7.68 0.19
C PHE A 140 1.41 6.89 0.80
N TRP A 141 1.15 6.03 1.79
CA TRP A 141 2.19 5.36 2.56
C TRP A 141 1.89 3.88 2.79
N GLY A 142 2.95 3.17 3.14
CA GLY A 142 2.87 1.81 3.67
C GLY A 142 2.90 1.79 5.19
N GLU A 143 3.03 0.57 5.72
CA GLU A 143 3.17 0.27 7.14
C GLU A 143 4.38 -0.63 7.33
N PHE A 144 5.14 -0.40 8.40
CA PHE A 144 6.19 -1.32 8.82
C PHE A 144 5.67 -2.28 9.89
N VAL A 145 6.08 -3.54 9.79
CA VAL A 145 5.81 -4.57 10.80
C VAL A 145 6.96 -5.56 10.86
N THR A 146 7.30 -6.02 12.05
CA THR A 146 8.30 -7.09 12.20
C THR A 146 7.73 -8.45 11.83
N LEU A 147 8.55 -9.32 11.24
CA LEU A 147 8.16 -10.71 10.97
C LEU A 147 7.78 -11.46 12.25
N SER A 148 8.46 -11.17 13.37
CA SER A 148 8.13 -11.75 14.67
C SER A 148 6.74 -11.36 15.16
N ALA A 149 6.31 -10.10 14.96
CA ALA A 149 4.96 -9.66 15.30
C ALA A 149 3.90 -10.37 14.44
N LEU A 150 4.11 -10.50 13.12
CA LEU A 150 3.20 -11.26 12.26
C LEU A 150 3.08 -12.71 12.69
N LYS A 151 4.18 -13.38 13.04
CA LYS A 151 4.17 -14.76 13.56
C LYS A 151 3.42 -14.88 14.89
N ARG A 152 3.54 -13.88 15.77
CA ARG A 152 2.73 -13.86 17.01
C ARG A 152 1.24 -13.79 16.69
N VAL A 153 0.83 -12.88 15.79
CA VAL A 153 -0.58 -12.79 15.34
C VAL A 153 -1.05 -14.15 14.80
N ALA A 154 -0.29 -14.75 13.88
CA ALA A 154 -0.66 -16.04 13.28
C ALA A 154 -0.79 -17.17 14.30
N SER A 155 0.01 -17.16 15.38
CA SER A 155 -0.03 -18.18 16.43
C SER A 155 -1.14 -17.96 17.46
N THR A 156 -1.69 -16.76 17.58
CA THR A 156 -2.66 -16.37 18.61
C THR A 156 -4.07 -16.13 18.09
N THR A 157 -4.24 -16.04 16.76
CA THR A 157 -5.54 -15.78 16.14
C THR A 157 -6.00 -16.97 15.27
N PRO A 158 -7.31 -17.28 15.24
CA PRO A 158 -7.86 -18.25 14.30
C PRO A 158 -7.67 -17.85 12.84
N VAL A 159 -7.50 -18.82 11.93
CA VAL A 159 -7.27 -18.58 10.50
C VAL A 159 -8.43 -17.84 9.81
N ASP A 160 -9.64 -17.97 10.32
CA ASP A 160 -10.84 -17.26 9.84
C ASP A 160 -11.01 -15.87 10.46
N SER A 161 -10.08 -15.44 11.32
CA SER A 161 -10.05 -14.08 11.87
C SER A 161 -9.76 -13.03 10.80
N PRO A 162 -10.34 -11.81 10.89
CA PRO A 162 -9.97 -10.68 10.06
C PRO A 162 -8.47 -10.34 10.08
N ALA A 163 -7.73 -10.75 11.10
CA ALA A 163 -6.28 -10.60 11.20
C ALA A 163 -5.54 -11.29 10.03
N HIS A 164 -6.06 -12.40 9.53
CA HIS A 164 -5.47 -13.16 8.43
C HIS A 164 -5.70 -12.51 7.05
N GLU A 165 -6.72 -11.68 6.89
CA GLU A 165 -6.93 -10.87 5.67
C GLU A 165 -6.23 -9.50 5.76
N HIS A 166 -6.32 -8.85 6.92
CA HIS A 166 -5.88 -7.46 7.12
C HIS A 166 -4.51 -7.34 7.79
N VAL A 167 -3.69 -8.35 7.75
CA VAL A 167 -2.27 -8.52 8.14
C VAL A 167 -1.83 -7.75 9.40
N THR A 168 -1.92 -6.41 9.39
CA THR A 168 -1.49 -5.51 10.47
C THR A 168 -2.62 -5.07 11.40
N TRP A 169 -3.87 -5.36 11.03
CA TRP A 169 -5.07 -4.92 11.77
C TRP A 169 -5.05 -5.31 13.24
N HIS A 170 -4.68 -6.54 13.54
CA HIS A 170 -4.62 -7.02 14.92
C HIS A 170 -3.60 -6.24 15.75
N ILE A 171 -2.45 -5.93 15.19
CA ILE A 171 -1.32 -5.30 15.88
C ILE A 171 -1.68 -3.89 16.36
N TYR A 172 -2.12 -3.02 15.44
CA TYR A 172 -2.39 -1.62 15.83
C TYR A 172 -3.69 -1.46 16.65
N ASN A 173 -4.54 -2.49 16.73
CA ASN A 173 -5.71 -2.53 17.61
C ASN A 173 -5.41 -3.13 19.00
N HIS A 174 -4.21 -3.69 19.21
CA HIS A 174 -3.78 -4.24 20.50
C HIS A 174 -2.45 -3.60 20.95
N PRO A 175 -2.42 -2.26 21.19
CA PRO A 175 -1.20 -1.55 21.53
C PRO A 175 -0.63 -1.92 22.91
N ASP A 176 -1.40 -2.62 23.76
CA ASP A 176 -0.93 -3.17 25.02
C ASP A 176 -0.09 -4.46 24.83
N GLU A 177 -0.25 -5.16 23.70
CA GLU A 177 0.45 -6.39 23.37
C GLU A 177 1.60 -6.17 22.39
N TYR A 178 1.52 -5.12 21.55
CA TYR A 178 2.46 -4.80 20.50
C TYR A 178 3.00 -3.39 20.64
N LYS A 179 4.31 -3.25 20.50
CA LYS A 179 4.94 -1.93 20.50
C LYS A 179 4.68 -1.20 19.20
N CYS A 180 3.70 -0.27 19.22
CA CYS A 180 3.32 0.54 18.06
C CYS A 180 3.93 1.93 18.14
N GLU A 181 4.58 2.37 17.06
CA GLU A 181 5.06 3.74 16.89
C GLU A 181 4.37 4.42 15.70
N TRP A 182 4.30 5.76 15.74
CA TRP A 182 3.60 6.53 14.74
C TRP A 182 4.48 7.63 14.16
N ILE A 183 4.35 7.83 12.84
CA ILE A 183 4.85 9.00 12.13
C ILE A 183 3.65 9.90 11.87
N MET A 184 3.68 11.12 12.38
CA MET A 184 2.58 12.05 12.13
C MET A 184 2.60 12.52 10.69
N CYS A 185 1.45 12.50 10.03
CA CYS A 185 1.33 13.00 8.67
C CYS A 185 1.53 14.52 8.62
N PRO A 186 1.94 15.08 7.47
CA PRO A 186 2.04 16.51 7.28
C PRO A 186 0.75 17.26 7.62
N GLU A 187 0.89 18.48 8.18
CA GLU A 187 -0.24 19.29 8.67
C GLU A 187 -1.29 19.56 7.57
N PHE A 188 -0.87 19.74 6.32
CA PHE A 188 -1.78 20.01 5.20
C PHE A 188 -2.69 18.82 4.84
N LEU A 189 -2.49 17.64 5.45
CA LEU A 189 -3.35 16.46 5.32
C LEU A 189 -4.28 16.27 6.53
N GLN A 190 -4.09 17.04 7.60
CA GLN A 190 -4.97 16.95 8.77
C GLN A 190 -6.40 17.38 8.39
N GLY A 191 -7.40 16.60 8.81
CA GLY A 191 -8.80 16.89 8.52
C GLY A 191 -9.24 16.69 7.06
N ARG A 192 -8.40 16.09 6.22
CA ARG A 192 -8.70 15.86 4.80
C ARG A 192 -9.41 14.52 4.60
N ASP A 193 -10.67 14.44 5.01
CA ASP A 193 -11.53 13.27 4.75
C ASP A 193 -12.17 13.29 3.35
N ASP A 194 -11.83 14.29 2.53
CA ASP A 194 -12.35 14.54 1.17
C ASP A 194 -11.47 13.93 0.06
N ILE A 195 -10.32 13.34 0.40
CA ILE A 195 -9.35 12.81 -0.56
C ILE A 195 -9.45 11.30 -0.65
N ARG A 196 -9.63 10.80 -1.91
CA ARG A 196 -9.62 9.38 -2.23
C ARG A 196 -8.74 9.12 -3.46
N LEU A 197 -7.57 8.54 -3.21
CA LEU A 197 -6.57 8.25 -4.25
C LEU A 197 -6.22 6.75 -4.32
N THR A 198 -6.82 5.92 -3.45
CA THR A 198 -6.79 4.46 -3.62
C THR A 198 -7.74 4.06 -4.74
N ILE A 199 -7.30 3.16 -5.62
CA ILE A 199 -8.09 2.73 -6.79
C ILE A 199 -8.87 1.47 -6.48
N ASP A 200 -10.19 1.57 -6.38
CA ASP A 200 -11.09 0.43 -6.16
C ASP A 200 -12.16 0.29 -7.24
N THR A 201 -12.53 1.39 -7.89
CA THR A 201 -13.60 1.45 -8.89
C THR A 201 -13.07 1.99 -10.23
N PRO A 202 -13.81 1.82 -11.34
CA PRO A 202 -13.48 2.48 -12.60
C PRO A 202 -13.37 4.00 -12.50
N GLU A 203 -14.24 4.61 -11.69
CA GLU A 203 -14.24 6.06 -11.46
C GLU A 203 -13.00 6.52 -10.70
N ASP A 204 -12.58 5.79 -9.65
CA ASP A 204 -11.31 6.04 -8.95
C ASP A 204 -10.13 6.02 -9.94
N LEU A 205 -10.11 5.04 -10.86
CA LEU A 205 -9.04 4.92 -11.87
C LEU A 205 -9.00 6.13 -12.80
N VAL A 206 -10.15 6.55 -13.34
CA VAL A 206 -10.24 7.70 -14.26
C VAL A 206 -9.80 9.00 -13.56
N ASN A 207 -10.29 9.24 -12.35
CA ASN A 207 -9.91 10.42 -11.57
C ASN A 207 -8.41 10.41 -11.26
N ALA A 208 -7.88 9.29 -10.80
CA ALA A 208 -6.47 9.15 -10.47
C ALA A 208 -5.56 9.33 -11.71
N GLN A 209 -5.91 8.75 -12.87
CA GLN A 209 -5.20 8.94 -14.13
C GLN A 209 -5.14 10.42 -14.53
N LYS A 210 -6.26 11.14 -14.43
CA LYS A 210 -6.32 12.57 -14.76
C LYS A 210 -5.41 13.39 -13.84
N VAL A 211 -5.54 13.20 -12.52
CA VAL A 211 -4.70 13.90 -11.52
C VAL A 211 -3.21 13.62 -11.78
N TYR A 212 -2.86 12.35 -11.99
CA TYR A 212 -1.48 11.94 -12.19
C TYR A 212 -0.87 12.51 -13.48
N ALA A 213 -1.60 12.43 -14.60
CA ALA A 213 -1.15 12.94 -15.89
C ALA A 213 -0.95 14.47 -15.87
N ASP A 214 -1.90 15.22 -15.28
CA ASP A 214 -1.84 16.68 -15.21
C ASP A 214 -0.67 17.16 -14.30
N LEU A 215 -0.43 16.46 -13.18
CA LEU A 215 0.70 16.77 -12.29
C LEU A 215 2.03 16.44 -12.95
N LYS A 216 2.17 15.22 -13.49
CA LYS A 216 3.39 14.76 -14.16
C LYS A 216 3.73 15.58 -15.39
N GLY A 217 2.74 16.08 -16.11
CA GLY A 217 2.93 16.97 -17.25
C GLY A 217 3.51 18.34 -16.85
N LYS A 218 3.33 18.78 -15.60
CA LYS A 218 3.91 20.01 -15.05
C LYS A 218 5.28 19.75 -14.42
N ASP A 219 5.39 18.74 -13.58
CA ASP A 219 6.62 18.31 -12.93
C ASP A 219 6.58 16.79 -12.69
N SER A 220 7.56 16.07 -13.22
CA SER A 220 7.69 14.62 -13.01
C SER A 220 8.01 14.24 -11.55
N ASN A 221 8.45 15.22 -10.74
CA ASN A 221 8.78 15.04 -9.32
C ASN A 221 7.76 15.70 -8.39
N PHE A 222 6.50 15.79 -8.81
CA PHE A 222 5.44 16.38 -8.00
C PHE A 222 5.37 15.73 -6.60
N THR A 223 5.02 16.55 -5.60
CA THR A 223 4.94 16.16 -4.20
C THR A 223 3.50 15.89 -3.75
N LEU A 224 3.33 15.33 -2.55
CA LEU A 224 1.99 15.20 -1.94
C LEU A 224 1.28 16.55 -1.80
N LYS A 225 2.04 17.64 -1.55
CA LYS A 225 1.47 18.98 -1.46
C LYS A 225 0.92 19.45 -2.82
N ASP A 226 1.60 19.10 -3.92
CA ASP A 226 1.12 19.39 -5.27
C ASP A 226 -0.16 18.63 -5.59
N VAL A 227 -0.25 17.36 -5.16
CA VAL A 227 -1.48 16.54 -5.29
C VAL A 227 -2.64 17.22 -4.57
N VAL A 228 -2.46 17.61 -3.30
CA VAL A 228 -3.50 18.27 -2.50
C VAL A 228 -3.89 19.61 -3.13
N SER A 229 -2.92 20.43 -3.52
CA SER A 229 -3.18 21.73 -4.18
C SER A 229 -3.93 21.57 -5.50
N TYR A 230 -3.60 20.54 -6.27
CA TYR A 230 -4.33 20.21 -7.49
C TYR A 230 -5.80 19.87 -7.20
N LEU A 231 -6.03 18.98 -6.24
CA LEU A 231 -7.39 18.59 -5.84
C LEU A 231 -8.20 19.78 -5.33
N ASP A 232 -7.59 20.68 -4.59
CA ASP A 232 -8.27 21.90 -4.08
C ASP A 232 -8.67 22.85 -5.21
N ALA A 233 -7.95 22.85 -6.32
CA ALA A 233 -8.27 23.63 -7.51
C ALA A 233 -9.30 22.96 -8.45
N HIS A 234 -9.66 21.67 -8.22
CA HIS A 234 -10.52 20.89 -9.11
C HIS A 234 -11.76 20.33 -8.35
N ALA A 235 -12.75 21.19 -8.16
CA ALA A 235 -13.93 20.89 -7.36
C ALA A 235 -14.73 19.68 -7.90
N GLU A 236 -14.75 19.47 -9.22
CA GLU A 236 -15.43 18.34 -9.86
C GLU A 236 -14.81 16.99 -9.48
N ILE A 237 -13.47 16.91 -9.42
CA ILE A 237 -12.76 15.69 -9.00
C ILE A 237 -13.01 15.44 -7.52
N LYS A 238 -12.94 16.46 -6.67
CA LYS A 238 -13.23 16.34 -5.24
C LYS A 238 -14.66 15.86 -5.00
N GLN A 239 -15.63 16.37 -5.74
CA GLN A 239 -17.02 15.93 -5.60
C GLN A 239 -17.19 14.46 -5.97
N SER A 240 -16.53 14.01 -7.04
CA SER A 240 -16.51 12.59 -7.42
C SER A 240 -15.88 11.72 -6.33
N MET A 241 -14.74 12.15 -5.74
CA MET A 241 -14.10 11.46 -4.61
C MET A 241 -15.04 11.37 -3.40
N LEU A 242 -15.72 12.44 -3.02
CA LEU A 242 -16.66 12.45 -1.90
C LEU A 242 -17.83 11.47 -2.12
N ASN A 243 -18.36 11.41 -3.35
CA ASN A 243 -19.38 10.45 -3.71
C ASN A 243 -18.88 9.00 -3.54
N SER A 244 -17.67 8.71 -4.04
CA SER A 244 -17.03 7.40 -3.91
C SER A 244 -16.75 7.04 -2.43
N ILE A 245 -16.33 8.00 -1.60
CA ILE A 245 -16.12 7.79 -0.16
C ILE A 245 -17.44 7.44 0.54
N SER A 246 -18.51 8.15 0.22
CA SER A 246 -19.83 7.93 0.83
C SER A 246 -20.39 6.52 0.54
N GLN A 247 -20.09 5.99 -0.65
CA GLN A 247 -20.54 4.67 -1.09
C GLN A 247 -19.62 3.51 -0.61
N ASN A 248 -18.35 3.80 -0.29
CA ASN A 248 -17.33 2.82 0.04
C ASN A 248 -16.61 3.18 1.35
N LYS A 249 -17.37 3.31 2.45
CA LYS A 249 -16.80 3.55 3.79
C LYS A 249 -15.84 2.42 4.16
N LYS A 250 -14.64 2.78 4.63
CA LYS A 250 -13.66 1.88 5.24
C LYS A 250 -13.92 1.70 6.72
#